data_d64ccbabd322d442cc0179d320551fa2
#
_entry.id   d64ccbabd322d442cc0179d320551fa2
#
_cell.length_a   1.000
_cell.length_b   1.000
_cell.length_c   1.000
_cell.angle_alpha   90.00
_cell.angle_beta   90.00
_cell.angle_gamma   90.00
#
_symmetry.space_group_name_H-M   'P 1'
#
loop_
_entity.id
_entity.type
_entity.pdbx_description
1 polymer ?
#
loop_
_entity_poly.entity_id
_entity_poly.type
_entity_poly.pdbx_seq_one_letter_code
_entity_poly.pdbx_strand_id
1 'polypeptide(L)'
;MSRNSPQKTGGPKASQSKSRPKTYIALAGGAIAFAVVALLVVVVLSGSGSGPTGQTVVQGQGGTWTNVTPDRLTEMLVHKDFTFLNVKTPYIGEIEGTDLYIPYDQLPARAAELPTSKSAGILVYCRSGAESAIAAQTLLDLGYEHIWNLDGGMNAWQSSGRTLVQKNR
;
A
#
# COMPACT_ATOMS: atom_id res chain seq x y z
N MET A 1 35.68 -20.73 -64.40
CA MET A 1 34.99 -21.77 -65.18
C MET A 1 33.56 -21.80 -64.74
N SER A 2 32.72 -21.42 -65.60
CA SER A 2 31.50 -21.85 -66.25
C SER A 2 30.26 -21.52 -65.40
N ARG A 3 29.54 -20.48 -65.78
CA ARG A 3 28.39 -20.36 -66.72
C ARG A 3 27.29 -21.37 -66.36
N ASN A 4 26.01 -20.98 -66.03
CA ASN A 4 25.03 -20.48 -66.99
C ASN A 4 23.74 -20.09 -66.29
N SER A 5 23.19 -18.94 -66.56
CA SER A 5 21.73 -18.65 -66.62
C SER A 5 21.24 -19.16 -68.00
N PRO A 6 19.94 -19.10 -68.41
CA PRO A 6 18.75 -18.43 -67.93
C PRO A 6 17.40 -19.18 -68.19
N GLN A 7 16.28 -18.47 -68.02
CA GLN A 7 14.98 -18.43 -68.76
C GLN A 7 13.75 -18.74 -67.88
N LYS A 8 12.86 -17.81 -67.63
CA LYS A 8 11.83 -17.09 -68.40
C LYS A 8 10.71 -17.95 -68.96
N THR A 9 9.49 -17.66 -68.56
CA THR A 9 8.17 -17.62 -69.19
C THR A 9 7.14 -18.09 -68.18
N GLY A 10 5.97 -17.57 -68.00
CA GLY A 10 5.07 -16.72 -68.68
C GLY A 10 3.76 -16.88 -67.96
N GLY A 11 2.96 -15.85 -67.80
CA GLY A 11 1.60 -15.90 -67.22
C GLY A 11 0.59 -16.60 -68.18
N PRO A 12 -0.61 -16.72 -67.76
CA PRO A 12 -1.60 -15.69 -68.07
C PRO A 12 -2.70 -15.45 -66.99
N LYS A 13 -3.12 -14.22 -66.93
CA LYS A 13 -4.42 -13.56 -66.96
C LYS A 13 -5.70 -14.32 -66.52
N ALA A 14 -6.37 -13.65 -65.57
CA ALA A 14 -7.79 -13.31 -65.55
C ALA A 14 -8.82 -14.42 -65.20
N SER A 15 -9.51 -14.16 -64.10
CA SER A 15 -10.97 -14.09 -64.20
C SER A 15 -11.55 -13.35 -62.97
N GLN A 16 -12.16 -12.20 -63.27
CA GLN A 16 -13.05 -11.51 -62.35
C GLN A 16 -14.34 -12.30 -62.23
N SER A 17 -14.73 -12.61 -61.01
CA SER A 17 -16.10 -12.99 -60.72
C SER A 17 -16.66 -12.05 -59.65
N LYS A 18 -17.47 -11.12 -60.14
CA LYS A 18 -18.38 -10.27 -59.42
C LYS A 18 -19.43 -11.17 -58.75
N SER A 19 -19.49 -11.25 -57.45
CA SER A 19 -20.66 -11.71 -56.75
C SER A 19 -21.08 -10.71 -55.69
N ARG A 20 -22.34 -10.30 -55.82
CA ARG A 20 -23.09 -9.27 -55.08
C ARG A 20 -23.14 -9.53 -53.58
N PRO A 21 -23.26 -8.46 -52.78
CA PRO A 21 -23.41 -8.59 -51.33
C PRO A 21 -24.81 -9.09 -50.99
N LYS A 22 -24.88 -10.16 -50.26
CA LYS A 22 -26.08 -10.58 -49.55
C LYS A 22 -26.16 -9.79 -48.23
N THR A 23 -27.15 -8.94 -48.19
CA THR A 23 -27.60 -8.24 -47.00
C THR A 23 -28.03 -9.22 -45.95
N TYR A 24 -27.26 -9.32 -44.87
CA TYR A 24 -27.71 -9.96 -43.63
C TYR A 24 -28.00 -8.86 -42.62
N ILE A 25 -29.28 -8.60 -42.47
CA ILE A 25 -29.84 -7.95 -41.29
C ILE A 25 -29.68 -8.96 -40.17
N ALA A 26 -28.74 -8.74 -39.24
CA ALA A 26 -28.66 -9.43 -38.00
C ALA A 26 -28.47 -8.42 -36.88
N LEU A 27 -29.59 -8.12 -36.24
CA LEU A 27 -29.82 -7.90 -34.84
C LEU A 27 -28.62 -7.31 -34.05
N ALA A 28 -28.63 -5.99 -33.92
CA ALA A 28 -27.99 -5.25 -32.88
C ALA A 28 -28.63 -5.67 -31.54
N GLY A 29 -27.96 -6.45 -30.77
CA GLY A 29 -28.41 -6.89 -29.46
C GLY A 29 -27.35 -7.68 -28.77
N GLY A 30 -26.31 -7.02 -28.26
CA GLY A 30 -25.30 -7.77 -27.52
C GLY A 30 -24.02 -7.05 -27.12
N ALA A 31 -23.86 -5.78 -27.45
CA ALA A 31 -22.59 -5.06 -27.18
C ALA A 31 -22.68 -3.95 -26.14
N ILE A 32 -23.77 -3.84 -25.39
CA ILE A 32 -23.92 -2.78 -24.36
C ILE A 32 -23.74 -3.30 -22.94
N ALA A 33 -23.66 -4.62 -22.75
CA ALA A 33 -23.58 -5.20 -21.40
C ALA A 33 -22.16 -5.29 -20.83
N PHE A 34 -21.10 -5.06 -21.61
CA PHE A 34 -19.71 -5.17 -21.11
C PHE A 34 -19.05 -3.84 -20.74
N ALA A 35 -19.63 -2.69 -21.11
CA ALA A 35 -19.07 -1.39 -20.79
C ALA A 35 -19.51 -0.84 -19.42
N VAL A 36 -20.49 -1.44 -18.76
CA VAL A 36 -21.03 -0.96 -17.48
C VAL A 36 -20.34 -1.62 -16.29
N VAL A 37 -19.67 -2.76 -16.48
CA VAL A 37 -18.98 -3.46 -15.39
C VAL A 37 -17.59 -2.88 -15.10
N ALA A 38 -16.99 -2.16 -16.06
CA ALA A 38 -15.67 -1.57 -15.87
C ALA A 38 -15.68 -0.18 -15.18
N LEU A 39 -16.86 0.41 -14.98
CA LEU A 39 -16.97 1.77 -14.38
C LEU A 39 -17.48 1.76 -12.94
N LEU A 40 -17.69 0.59 -12.33
CA LEU A 40 -18.20 0.45 -10.96
C LEU A 40 -17.15 0.09 -9.92
N VAL A 41 -15.86 0.08 -10.28
CA VAL A 41 -14.77 -0.27 -9.37
C VAL A 41 -13.95 0.94 -8.92
N VAL A 42 -14.32 2.17 -9.28
CA VAL A 42 -13.59 3.39 -8.87
C VAL A 42 -14.45 4.35 -8.02
N VAL A 43 -15.48 3.86 -7.39
CA VAL A 43 -16.06 4.54 -6.21
C VAL A 43 -15.77 3.71 -4.97
N VAL A 44 -14.50 3.41 -4.75
CA VAL A 44 -14.02 3.09 -3.42
C VAL A 44 -13.75 4.43 -2.74
N LEU A 45 -14.79 4.95 -2.10
CA LEU A 45 -14.80 5.41 -0.74
C LEU A 45 -13.44 5.97 -0.27
N SER A 46 -13.09 7.16 -0.74
CA SER A 46 -12.30 8.11 0.03
C SER A 46 -13.19 8.61 1.18
N GLY A 47 -13.64 7.67 2.00
CA GLY A 47 -14.16 7.93 3.30
C GLY A 47 -12.99 8.07 4.24
N SER A 48 -12.39 9.25 4.33
CA SER A 48 -11.65 9.67 5.51
C SER A 48 -12.67 9.80 6.64
N GLY A 49 -13.21 8.66 7.06
CA GLY A 49 -14.01 8.56 8.24
C GLY A 49 -13.05 8.52 9.43
N SER A 50 -12.74 9.67 10.00
CA SER A 50 -12.31 9.70 11.39
C SER A 50 -13.46 9.11 12.18
N GLY A 51 -13.36 7.84 12.57
CA GLY A 51 -14.29 7.24 13.50
C GLY A 51 -14.30 8.05 14.80
N PRO A 52 -15.37 7.99 15.60
CA PRO A 52 -15.51 8.75 16.86
C PRO A 52 -14.41 8.47 17.90
N THR A 53 -13.42 7.67 17.59
CA THR A 53 -12.35 7.18 18.47
C THR A 53 -10.95 7.71 18.12
N GLY A 54 -10.81 8.68 17.19
CA GLY A 54 -9.49 9.16 16.76
C GLY A 54 -8.64 8.09 16.07
N GLN A 55 -9.27 7.18 15.32
CA GLN A 55 -8.65 6.09 14.58
C GLN A 55 -9.06 6.12 13.12
N THR A 56 -8.14 5.81 12.22
CA THR A 56 -8.39 5.67 10.78
C THR A 56 -7.70 4.42 10.26
N VAL A 57 -8.44 3.52 9.60
CA VAL A 57 -7.87 2.33 8.97
C VAL A 57 -7.22 2.73 7.65
N VAL A 58 -5.98 2.28 7.46
CA VAL A 58 -5.20 2.48 6.24
C VAL A 58 -4.98 1.15 5.55
N GLN A 59 -5.26 1.10 4.26
CA GLN A 59 -5.03 -0.09 3.44
C GLN A 59 -3.58 -0.13 2.96
N GLY A 60 -2.85 -1.16 3.38
CA GLY A 60 -1.52 -1.50 2.87
C GLY A 60 -1.58 -2.66 1.88
N GLN A 61 -0.42 -3.08 1.40
CA GLN A 61 -0.30 -4.32 0.62
C GLN A 61 -0.37 -5.51 1.58
N GLY A 62 -1.27 -6.43 1.31
CA GLY A 62 -1.43 -7.66 2.12
C GLY A 62 -2.17 -7.49 3.45
N GLY A 63 -2.63 -6.29 3.82
CA GLY A 63 -3.33 -6.06 5.07
C GLY A 63 -3.65 -4.60 5.36
N THR A 64 -3.97 -4.31 6.61
CA THR A 64 -4.29 -2.95 7.07
C THR A 64 -3.53 -2.62 8.34
N TRP A 65 -3.29 -1.33 8.57
CA TRP A 65 -2.95 -0.79 9.89
C TRP A 65 -3.92 0.32 10.28
N THR A 66 -3.89 0.71 11.53
CA THR A 66 -4.76 1.77 12.05
C THR A 66 -3.93 2.98 12.45
N ASN A 67 -4.19 4.13 11.84
CA ASN A 67 -3.66 5.40 12.34
C ASN A 67 -4.40 5.81 13.60
N VAL A 68 -3.68 6.26 14.61
CA VAL A 68 -4.22 6.75 15.88
C VAL A 68 -3.76 8.18 16.14
N THR A 69 -4.65 8.98 16.71
CA THR A 69 -4.32 10.35 17.14
C THR A 69 -3.46 10.35 18.41
N PRO A 70 -2.78 11.45 18.76
CA PRO A 70 -2.07 11.60 20.04
C PRO A 70 -2.96 11.36 21.26
N ASP A 71 -4.22 11.78 21.22
CA ASP A 71 -5.16 11.57 22.34
C ASP A 71 -5.48 10.08 22.48
N ARG A 72 -5.77 9.40 21.37
CA ARG A 72 -6.00 7.95 21.39
C ARG A 72 -4.77 7.18 21.87
N LEU A 73 -3.57 7.57 21.45
CA LEU A 73 -2.34 6.96 21.95
C LEU A 73 -2.21 7.16 23.47
N THR A 74 -2.53 8.33 24.00
CA THR A 74 -2.49 8.58 25.44
C THR A 74 -3.41 7.61 26.21
N GLU A 75 -4.63 7.38 25.71
CA GLU A 75 -5.54 6.40 26.29
C GLU A 75 -4.97 4.98 26.24
N MET A 76 -4.37 4.59 25.10
CA MET A 76 -3.77 3.29 24.93
C MET A 76 -2.56 3.06 25.86
N LEU A 77 -1.79 4.11 26.15
CA LEU A 77 -0.63 4.02 27.07
C LEU A 77 -1.03 3.79 28.53
N VAL A 78 -2.25 4.11 28.94
CA VAL A 78 -2.74 3.84 30.32
C VAL A 78 -2.78 2.34 30.63
N HIS A 79 -3.18 1.54 29.64
CA HIS A 79 -3.24 0.07 29.73
C HIS A 79 -2.49 -0.54 28.55
N LYS A 80 -1.19 -0.24 28.49
CA LYS A 80 -0.33 -0.62 27.37
C LYS A 80 -0.16 -2.13 27.28
N ASP A 81 -0.64 -2.72 26.19
CA ASP A 81 -0.55 -4.13 25.83
C ASP A 81 0.10 -4.37 24.46
N PHE A 82 0.86 -3.40 23.97
CA PHE A 82 1.54 -3.41 22.67
C PHE A 82 3.02 -3.03 22.79
N THR A 83 3.81 -3.40 21.81
CA THR A 83 5.18 -2.90 21.64
C THR A 83 5.16 -1.52 21.04
N PHE A 84 5.73 -0.53 21.73
CA PHE A 84 5.82 0.84 21.27
C PHE A 84 7.17 1.09 20.62
N LEU A 85 7.16 1.27 19.29
CA LEU A 85 8.34 1.26 18.43
C LEU A 85 8.60 2.63 17.80
N ASN A 86 9.75 3.23 18.12
CA ASN A 86 10.27 4.40 17.43
C ASN A 86 11.10 3.95 16.22
N VAL A 87 10.73 4.43 15.03
CA VAL A 87 11.45 4.09 13.79
C VAL A 87 12.15 5.29 13.15
N LYS A 88 12.22 6.42 13.85
CA LYS A 88 12.81 7.67 13.34
C LYS A 88 14.33 7.54 13.18
N THR A 89 14.83 7.86 11.98
CA THR A 89 16.26 7.98 11.73
C THR A 89 16.60 9.34 11.09
N PRO A 90 17.68 10.04 11.55
CA PRO A 90 18.43 9.79 12.78
C PRO A 90 17.56 9.93 14.03
N TYR A 91 18.00 9.35 15.16
CA TYR A 91 17.33 9.50 16.45
C TYR A 91 17.29 10.98 16.88
N ILE A 92 16.12 11.45 17.29
CA ILE A 92 15.88 12.85 17.70
C ILE A 92 15.13 12.96 19.04
N GLY A 93 15.02 11.86 19.77
CA GLY A 93 14.22 11.72 20.98
C GLY A 93 13.10 10.69 20.79
N GLU A 94 12.29 10.51 21.83
CA GLU A 94 11.19 9.54 21.80
C GLU A 94 10.01 9.98 22.67
N ILE A 95 8.86 9.36 22.47
CA ILE A 95 7.70 9.47 23.33
C ILE A 95 7.94 8.59 24.56
N GLU A 96 7.56 9.06 25.75
CA GLU A 96 7.67 8.29 26.98
C GLU A 96 6.91 6.97 26.87
N GLY A 97 7.48 5.88 27.40
CA GLY A 97 6.92 4.54 27.29
C GLY A 97 7.35 3.77 26.04
N THR A 98 8.20 4.35 25.17
CA THR A 98 8.80 3.63 24.03
C THR A 98 9.64 2.46 24.50
N ASP A 99 9.37 1.27 23.94
CA ASP A 99 10.08 0.03 24.25
C ASP A 99 11.31 -0.15 23.37
N LEU A 100 11.13 0.02 22.06
CA LEU A 100 12.16 -0.28 21.06
C LEU A 100 12.48 0.95 20.21
N TYR A 101 13.72 1.04 19.79
CA TYR A 101 14.19 1.94 18.76
C TYR A 101 14.87 1.13 17.66
N ILE A 102 14.22 1.06 16.50
CA ILE A 102 14.74 0.41 15.29
C ILE A 102 14.47 1.35 14.11
N PRO A 103 15.50 1.95 13.50
CA PRO A 103 15.33 2.74 12.29
C PRO A 103 14.49 2.01 11.23
N TYR A 104 13.57 2.72 10.56
CA TYR A 104 12.62 2.10 9.61
C TYR A 104 13.32 1.30 8.50
N ASP A 105 14.49 1.75 8.06
CA ASP A 105 15.32 1.12 7.02
C ASP A 105 16.10 -0.10 7.52
N GLN A 106 16.22 -0.27 8.84
CA GLN A 106 16.85 -1.42 9.48
C GLN A 106 15.84 -2.46 9.97
N LEU A 107 14.54 -2.15 9.95
CA LEU A 107 13.50 -2.99 10.52
C LEU A 107 13.49 -4.42 9.95
N PRO A 108 13.65 -4.66 8.62
CA PRO A 108 13.73 -6.02 8.09
C PRO A 108 14.93 -6.82 8.64
N ALA A 109 16.09 -6.16 8.75
CA ALA A 109 17.33 -6.80 9.21
C ALA A 109 17.31 -7.07 10.73
N ARG A 110 16.57 -6.28 11.50
CA ARG A 110 16.45 -6.34 12.95
C ARG A 110 15.12 -6.93 13.42
N ALA A 111 14.41 -7.64 12.55
CA ALA A 111 13.10 -8.22 12.85
C ALA A 111 13.12 -9.22 14.04
N ALA A 112 14.29 -9.80 14.37
CA ALA A 112 14.45 -10.66 15.52
C ALA A 112 14.29 -9.95 16.88
N GLU A 113 14.36 -8.60 16.91
CA GLU A 113 14.13 -7.79 18.10
C GLU A 113 12.64 -7.52 18.37
N LEU A 114 11.79 -7.77 17.36
CA LEU A 114 10.35 -7.61 17.45
C LEU A 114 9.70 -8.81 18.20
N PRO A 115 8.46 -8.66 18.70
CA PRO A 115 7.73 -9.77 19.29
C PRO A 115 7.68 -10.99 18.37
N THR A 116 7.89 -12.17 18.92
CA THR A 116 7.85 -13.43 18.14
C THR A 116 6.45 -13.79 17.67
N SER A 117 5.41 -13.46 18.47
CA SER A 117 4.00 -13.64 18.07
C SER A 117 3.61 -12.59 17.04
N LYS A 118 3.07 -13.03 15.92
CA LYS A 118 2.56 -12.16 14.87
C LYS A 118 1.21 -11.51 15.21
N SER A 119 0.52 -12.05 16.21
CA SER A 119 -0.68 -11.43 16.80
C SER A 119 -0.36 -10.42 17.91
N ALA A 120 0.91 -10.20 18.24
CA ALA A 120 1.28 -9.13 19.17
C ALA A 120 1.03 -7.76 18.55
N GLY A 121 0.46 -6.85 19.35
CA GLY A 121 0.24 -5.46 18.92
C GLY A 121 1.55 -4.69 18.80
N ILE A 122 1.72 -3.92 17.75
CA ILE A 122 2.86 -3.02 17.55
C ILE A 122 2.33 -1.63 17.17
N LEU A 123 2.70 -0.62 17.95
CA LEU A 123 2.44 0.78 17.61
C LEU A 123 3.75 1.43 17.18
N VAL A 124 3.80 1.87 15.93
CA VAL A 124 4.97 2.53 15.37
C VAL A 124 4.78 4.03 15.28
N TYR A 125 5.89 4.77 15.36
CA TYR A 125 5.90 6.21 15.09
C TYR A 125 7.28 6.67 14.61
N CYS A 126 7.27 7.79 13.91
CA CYS A 126 8.47 8.55 13.56
C CYS A 126 8.24 10.04 13.83
N ARG A 127 8.97 10.93 13.18
CA ARG A 127 8.80 12.38 13.36
C ARG A 127 7.46 12.89 12.80
N SER A 128 7.10 12.51 11.58
CA SER A 128 5.95 13.08 10.84
C SER A 128 4.92 12.06 10.35
N GLY A 129 5.15 10.77 10.58
CA GLY A 129 4.30 9.69 10.06
C GLY A 129 4.82 9.04 8.76
N ALA A 130 5.73 9.68 8.02
CA ALA A 130 6.18 9.16 6.72
C ALA A 130 7.02 7.87 6.84
N GLU A 131 8.07 7.89 7.66
CA GLU A 131 8.92 6.71 7.89
C GLU A 131 8.15 5.58 8.59
N SER A 132 7.23 5.94 9.51
CA SER A 132 6.42 4.95 10.23
C SER A 132 5.34 4.31 9.37
N ALA A 133 4.84 4.98 8.33
CA ALA A 133 3.97 4.34 7.34
C ALA A 133 4.73 3.26 6.54
N ILE A 134 6.00 3.52 6.17
CA ILE A 134 6.87 2.52 5.53
C ILE A 134 7.12 1.36 6.49
N ALA A 135 7.39 1.65 7.77
CA ALA A 135 7.58 0.63 8.79
C ALA A 135 6.31 -0.20 9.04
N ALA A 136 5.12 0.42 9.01
CA ALA A 136 3.86 -0.29 9.13
C ALA A 136 3.65 -1.28 7.98
N GLN A 137 3.97 -0.88 6.74
CA GLN A 137 3.96 -1.79 5.60
C GLN A 137 4.97 -2.94 5.78
N THR A 138 6.19 -2.64 6.22
CA THR A 138 7.21 -3.66 6.52
C THR A 138 6.73 -4.66 7.58
N LEU A 139 6.02 -4.20 8.61
CA LEU A 139 5.45 -5.08 9.64
C LEU A 139 4.35 -5.98 9.07
N LEU A 140 3.50 -5.49 8.16
CA LEU A 140 2.55 -6.31 7.42
C LEU A 140 3.27 -7.40 6.61
N ASP A 141 4.33 -7.02 5.88
CA ASP A 141 5.13 -7.94 5.06
C ASP A 141 5.82 -9.02 5.92
N LEU A 142 6.14 -8.68 7.18
CA LEU A 142 6.68 -9.60 8.20
C LEU A 142 5.58 -10.45 8.87
N GLY A 143 4.31 -10.25 8.51
CA GLY A 143 3.16 -11.04 8.96
C GLY A 143 2.52 -10.56 10.27
N TYR A 144 2.80 -9.35 10.76
CA TYR A 144 2.11 -8.82 11.94
C TYR A 144 0.68 -8.38 11.57
N GLU A 145 -0.26 -8.69 12.45
CA GLU A 145 -1.71 -8.51 12.20
C GLU A 145 -2.28 -7.27 12.89
N HIS A 146 -1.69 -6.83 14.01
CA HIS A 146 -2.18 -5.74 14.85
C HIS A 146 -1.19 -4.59 14.88
N ILE A 147 -1.32 -3.68 13.90
CA ILE A 147 -0.39 -2.57 13.71
C ILE A 147 -1.14 -1.25 13.86
N TRP A 148 -0.61 -0.37 14.70
CA TRP A 148 -1.01 1.02 14.80
C TRP A 148 0.13 1.94 14.38
N ASN A 149 -0.21 3.09 13.83
CA ASN A 149 0.72 4.15 13.48
C ASN A 149 0.25 5.46 14.10
N LEU A 150 1.13 6.17 14.79
CA LEU A 150 0.81 7.49 15.30
C LEU A 150 0.71 8.49 14.16
N ASP A 151 -0.50 8.96 13.88
CA ASP A 151 -0.75 9.95 12.82
C ASP A 151 -0.04 11.27 13.13
N GLY A 152 0.68 11.79 12.14
CA GLY A 152 1.53 12.96 12.29
C GLY A 152 2.74 12.79 13.21
N GLY A 153 2.93 11.61 13.82
CA GLY A 153 4.10 11.23 14.59
C GLY A 153 4.43 12.15 15.77
N MET A 154 5.73 12.34 16.05
CA MET A 154 6.21 13.23 17.13
C MET A 154 5.75 14.66 16.95
N ASN A 155 5.60 15.16 15.72
CA ASN A 155 5.11 16.50 15.45
C ASN A 155 3.68 16.69 15.99
N ALA A 156 2.77 15.75 15.69
CA ALA A 156 1.40 15.80 16.20
C ALA A 156 1.37 15.63 17.73
N TRP A 157 2.21 14.75 18.28
CA TRP A 157 2.38 14.57 19.71
C TRP A 157 2.75 15.87 20.41
N GLN A 158 3.77 16.58 19.91
CA GLN A 158 4.20 17.87 20.45
C GLN A 158 3.17 18.98 20.24
N SER A 159 2.51 19.03 19.08
CA SER A 159 1.45 20.00 18.78
C SER A 159 0.24 19.85 19.70
N SER A 160 0.03 18.67 20.26
CA SER A 160 -1.02 18.41 21.27
C SER A 160 -0.58 18.74 22.71
N GLY A 161 0.55 19.48 22.87
CA GLY A 161 1.05 19.96 24.18
C GLY A 161 1.90 18.96 24.95
N ARG A 162 2.29 17.85 24.32
CA ARG A 162 3.08 16.78 24.94
C ARG A 162 4.57 16.92 24.62
N THR A 163 5.42 16.34 25.44
CA THR A 163 6.89 16.45 25.32
C THR A 163 7.51 15.13 24.84
N LEU A 164 8.72 15.26 24.27
CA LEU A 164 9.59 14.12 24.00
C LEU A 164 10.63 14.01 25.10
N VAL A 165 11.12 12.79 25.30
CA VAL A 165 12.24 12.48 26.20
C VAL A 165 13.46 12.07 25.40
N GLN A 166 14.64 12.22 25.99
CA GLN A 166 15.91 11.78 25.42
C GLN A 166 16.38 10.54 26.17
N LYS A 167 16.70 9.49 25.43
CA LYS A 167 17.37 8.31 25.98
C LYS A 167 18.63 8.01 25.20
N ASN A 168 19.59 7.41 25.85
CA ASN A 168 20.79 6.88 25.18
C ASN A 168 20.40 5.61 24.41
N ARG A 169 20.44 5.71 23.08
CA ARG A 169 20.05 4.62 22.17
C ARG A 169 21.22 4.18 21.30
#